data_856707f30843eb008543cd2d19f780ef
#
_entry.id   856707f30843eb008543cd2d19f780ef
#
_cell.length_a   1.000
_cell.length_b   1.000
_cell.length_c   1.000
_cell.angle_alpha   90.00
_cell.angle_beta   90.00
_cell.angle_gamma   90.00
#
_symmetry.space_group_name_H-M   'P 1'
#
loop_
_entity.id
_entity.type
_entity.pdbx_description
1 polymer ?
#
loop_
_entity_poly.entity_id
_entity_poly.type
_entity_poly.pdbx_seq_one_letter_code
_entity_poly.pdbx_strand_id
1 'polypeptide(L)'
;MTRELLLGALLIVASFGTALLSAVAGFGGGVLLLPVFVAVFGPRDAVAVLTVAQLASNGSRVWFNRHEVDRRLVRIFAAGAVPAAVAGALLLTSAPLQALTRVIGLFLLAMVVWRRVRPNTARVGDRGFAALGAASGFGSALVGSVGPMVAPFFLARGMVRGAYIGTEAASAVVMHLTKLVVFGAAAVLTWRTGLIGLALAPAAASGAWTGKKVLDRLPVNVFVILVEAGLIISGLLLLLTGG
;
A
#
# COMPACT_ATOMS: atom_id res chain seq x y z
N MET A 1 -28.68 11.39 -3.71
CA MET A 1 -28.72 9.91 -3.89
C MET A 1 -27.91 9.44 -5.11
N THR A 2 -28.12 9.97 -6.29
CA THR A 2 -27.36 9.58 -7.52
C THR A 2 -25.85 9.84 -7.45
N ARG A 3 -25.41 10.98 -6.94
CA ARG A 3 -23.98 11.32 -6.82
C ARG A 3 -23.23 10.39 -5.87
N GLU A 4 -23.82 10.08 -4.73
CA GLU A 4 -23.20 9.17 -3.74
C GLU A 4 -23.12 7.72 -4.23
N LEU A 5 -24.14 7.27 -4.95
CA LEU A 5 -24.14 5.96 -5.60
C LEU A 5 -23.05 5.86 -6.69
N LEU A 6 -22.88 6.91 -7.49
CA LEU A 6 -21.84 6.98 -8.51
C LEU A 6 -20.43 6.99 -7.88
N LEU A 7 -20.21 7.75 -6.81
CA LEU A 7 -18.95 7.75 -6.07
C LEU A 7 -18.67 6.38 -5.45
N GLY A 8 -19.66 5.74 -4.85
CA GLY A 8 -19.54 4.39 -4.32
C GLY A 8 -19.14 3.37 -5.38
N ALA A 9 -19.82 3.41 -6.53
CA ALA A 9 -19.49 2.54 -7.67
C ALA A 9 -18.07 2.80 -8.20
N LEU A 10 -17.66 4.07 -8.31
CA LEU A 10 -16.31 4.44 -8.72
C LEU A 10 -15.25 3.88 -7.76
N LEU A 11 -15.47 4.01 -6.45
CA LEU A 11 -14.55 3.49 -5.43
C LEU A 11 -14.44 1.97 -5.47
N ILE A 12 -15.55 1.26 -5.68
CA ILE A 12 -15.57 -0.21 -5.84
C ILE A 12 -14.78 -0.62 -7.08
N VAL A 13 -15.05 0.01 -8.22
CA VAL A 13 -14.34 -0.27 -9.49
C VAL A 13 -12.85 0.09 -9.37
N ALA A 14 -12.51 1.21 -8.78
CA ALA A 14 -11.12 1.60 -8.54
C ALA A 14 -10.41 0.61 -7.60
N SER A 15 -11.06 0.19 -6.50
CA SER A 15 -10.52 -0.79 -5.56
C SER A 15 -10.28 -2.15 -6.22
N PHE A 16 -11.23 -2.63 -7.00
CA PHE A 16 -11.08 -3.87 -7.76
C PHE A 16 -9.97 -3.75 -8.81
N GLY A 17 -10.01 -2.73 -9.64
CA GLY A 17 -9.05 -2.54 -10.75
C GLY A 17 -7.61 -2.33 -10.27
N THR A 18 -7.41 -1.51 -9.24
CA THR A 18 -6.06 -1.29 -8.67
C THR A 18 -5.54 -2.54 -7.96
N ALA A 19 -6.40 -3.30 -7.28
CA ALA A 19 -6.01 -4.56 -6.65
C ALA A 19 -5.69 -5.64 -7.69
N LEU A 20 -6.44 -5.71 -8.79
CA LEU A 20 -6.16 -6.58 -9.93
C LEU A 20 -4.80 -6.27 -10.54
N LEU A 21 -4.54 -4.99 -10.87
CA LEU A 21 -3.25 -4.55 -11.40
C LEU A 21 -2.09 -4.87 -10.45
N SER A 22 -2.29 -4.71 -9.16
CA SER A 22 -1.25 -4.92 -8.16
C SER A 22 -0.97 -6.39 -7.86
N ALA A 23 -1.95 -7.26 -8.00
CA ALA A 23 -1.75 -8.70 -7.88
C ALA A 23 -0.81 -9.21 -8.99
N VAL A 24 -0.90 -8.59 -10.19
CA VAL A 24 0.02 -8.83 -11.30
C VAL A 24 1.46 -8.41 -10.95
N ALA A 25 1.62 -7.29 -10.26
CA ALA A 25 2.94 -6.78 -9.88
C ALA A 25 3.53 -7.40 -8.61
N GLY A 26 2.74 -8.22 -7.89
CA GLY A 26 3.18 -8.89 -6.66
C GLY A 26 3.24 -7.99 -5.42
N PHE A 27 2.77 -6.75 -5.48
CA PHE A 27 2.67 -5.83 -4.35
C PHE A 27 1.25 -5.27 -4.23
N GLY A 28 0.81 -4.98 -3.00
CA GLY A 28 -0.58 -4.56 -2.74
C GLY A 28 -1.00 -3.28 -3.46
N GLY A 29 -2.26 -3.21 -3.93
CA GLY A 29 -2.88 -2.13 -4.72
C GLY A 29 -2.97 -0.75 -4.08
N GLY A 30 -2.50 -0.63 -2.86
CA GLY A 30 -2.68 0.57 -2.07
C GLY A 30 -2.11 1.84 -2.68
N VAL A 31 -0.94 1.74 -3.32
CA VAL A 31 -0.27 2.91 -3.91
C VAL A 31 -1.09 3.50 -5.07
N LEU A 32 -1.67 2.62 -5.90
CA LEU A 32 -2.50 3.05 -7.04
C LEU A 32 -3.87 3.59 -6.59
N LEU A 33 -4.39 3.07 -5.46
CA LEU A 33 -5.67 3.48 -4.91
C LEU A 33 -5.59 4.78 -4.12
N LEU A 34 -4.41 5.09 -3.57
CA LEU A 34 -4.19 6.26 -2.72
C LEU A 34 -4.62 7.58 -3.38
N PRO A 35 -4.23 7.90 -4.64
CA PRO A 35 -4.66 9.17 -5.27
C PRO A 35 -6.17 9.30 -5.38
N VAL A 36 -6.86 8.22 -5.70
CA VAL A 36 -8.34 8.20 -5.79
C VAL A 36 -8.95 8.51 -4.43
N PHE A 37 -8.41 7.89 -3.38
CA PHE A 37 -8.91 8.12 -2.02
C PHE A 37 -8.57 9.53 -1.52
N VAL A 38 -7.40 10.07 -1.85
CA VAL A 38 -7.04 11.45 -1.49
C VAL A 38 -8.00 12.45 -2.15
N ALA A 39 -8.35 12.24 -3.42
CA ALA A 39 -9.30 13.09 -4.14
C ALA A 39 -10.72 13.05 -3.54
N VAL A 40 -11.13 11.90 -2.98
CA VAL A 40 -12.50 11.72 -2.44
C VAL A 40 -12.60 12.05 -0.95
N PHE A 41 -11.60 11.70 -0.15
CA PHE A 41 -11.66 11.76 1.32
C PHE A 41 -10.69 12.78 1.93
N GLY A 42 -9.79 13.36 1.12
CA GLY A 42 -8.64 14.12 1.63
C GLY A 42 -7.51 13.20 2.11
N PRO A 43 -6.30 13.74 2.34
CA PRO A 43 -5.10 12.92 2.54
C PRO A 43 -5.12 12.08 3.81
N ARG A 44 -5.65 12.60 4.91
CA ARG A 44 -5.66 11.91 6.22
C ARG A 44 -6.65 10.75 6.24
N ASP A 45 -7.90 10.99 5.85
CA ASP A 45 -8.93 9.96 5.80
C ASP A 45 -8.63 8.91 4.74
N ALA A 46 -8.03 9.32 3.60
CA ALA A 46 -7.57 8.41 2.56
C ALA A 46 -6.62 7.34 3.10
N VAL A 47 -5.63 7.74 3.92
CA VAL A 47 -4.68 6.79 4.52
C VAL A 47 -5.38 5.86 5.53
N ALA A 48 -6.36 6.36 6.31
CA ALA A 48 -7.12 5.55 7.24
C ALA A 48 -7.99 4.51 6.51
N VAL A 49 -8.79 4.93 5.52
CA VAL A 49 -9.63 4.03 4.69
C VAL A 49 -8.76 2.98 3.99
N LEU A 50 -7.65 3.42 3.38
CA LEU A 50 -6.72 2.56 2.69
C LEU A 50 -6.09 1.52 3.64
N THR A 51 -5.78 1.91 4.88
CA THR A 51 -5.22 1.01 5.89
C THR A 51 -6.16 -0.16 6.18
N VAL A 52 -7.47 0.10 6.31
CA VAL A 52 -8.48 -0.95 6.53
C VAL A 52 -8.63 -1.85 5.30
N ALA A 53 -8.77 -1.25 4.11
CA ALA A 53 -8.92 -2.02 2.86
C ALA A 53 -7.67 -2.89 2.58
N GLN A 54 -6.48 -2.35 2.82
CA GLN A 54 -5.23 -3.07 2.62
C GLN A 54 -4.99 -4.16 3.66
N LEU A 55 -5.47 -3.99 4.90
CA LEU A 55 -5.40 -5.05 5.91
C LEU A 55 -6.20 -6.27 5.44
N ALA A 56 -7.40 -6.10 4.90
CA ALA A 56 -8.20 -7.20 4.36
C ALA A 56 -7.51 -7.85 3.13
N SER A 57 -7.01 -7.06 2.20
CA SER A 57 -6.32 -7.55 1.00
C SER A 57 -5.04 -8.31 1.36
N ASN A 58 -4.18 -7.75 2.21
CA ASN A 58 -2.95 -8.41 2.63
C ASN A 58 -3.25 -9.61 3.55
N GLY A 59 -4.25 -9.51 4.42
CA GLY A 59 -4.70 -10.63 5.25
C GLY A 59 -5.11 -11.84 4.43
N SER A 60 -5.85 -11.65 3.34
CA SER A 60 -6.22 -12.72 2.41
C SER A 60 -4.98 -13.34 1.73
N ARG A 61 -4.01 -12.53 1.32
CA ARG A 61 -2.73 -13.00 0.74
C ARG A 61 -1.92 -13.83 1.75
N VAL A 62 -1.88 -13.42 3.01
CA VAL A 62 -1.29 -14.21 4.10
C VAL A 62 -2.00 -15.53 4.26
N TRP A 63 -3.34 -15.51 4.32
CA TRP A 63 -4.15 -16.72 4.50
C TRP A 63 -3.88 -17.77 3.41
N PHE A 64 -3.88 -17.34 2.15
CA PHE A 64 -3.65 -18.24 1.01
C PHE A 64 -2.21 -18.78 0.92
N ASN A 65 -1.24 -18.08 1.51
CA ASN A 65 0.18 -18.47 1.48
C ASN A 65 0.75 -18.77 2.88
N ARG A 66 -0.08 -19.03 3.89
CA ARG A 66 0.30 -19.12 5.31
C ARG A 66 1.37 -20.15 5.63
N HIS A 67 1.47 -21.21 4.82
CA HIS A 67 2.43 -22.29 5.00
C HIS A 67 3.83 -21.95 4.46
N GLU A 68 3.91 -20.91 3.60
CA GLU A 68 5.16 -20.47 2.97
C GLU A 68 5.71 -19.17 3.58
N VAL A 69 5.03 -18.61 4.59
CA VAL A 69 5.44 -17.36 5.25
C VAL A 69 6.73 -17.57 6.04
N ASP A 70 7.79 -16.82 5.71
CA ASP A 70 9.00 -16.73 6.53
C ASP A 70 8.74 -15.85 7.77
N ARG A 71 8.31 -16.49 8.83
CA ARG A 71 8.01 -15.82 10.12
C ARG A 71 9.24 -15.16 10.74
N ARG A 72 10.46 -15.68 10.46
CA ARG A 72 11.69 -15.07 10.96
C ARG A 72 11.90 -13.72 10.28
N LEU A 73 11.78 -13.66 8.97
CA LEU A 73 11.95 -12.44 8.20
C LEU A 73 10.88 -11.39 8.54
N VAL A 74 9.61 -11.81 8.73
CA VAL A 74 8.54 -10.93 9.22
C VAL A 74 8.90 -10.31 10.56
N ARG A 75 9.42 -11.08 11.53
CA ARG A 75 9.83 -10.56 12.84
C ARG A 75 10.97 -9.56 12.75
N ILE A 76 11.97 -9.82 11.90
CA ILE A 76 13.09 -8.91 11.67
C ILE A 76 12.59 -7.59 11.07
N PHE A 77 11.73 -7.67 10.05
CA PHE A 77 11.10 -6.50 9.44
C PHE A 77 10.25 -5.72 10.46
N ALA A 78 9.42 -6.43 11.23
CA ALA A 78 8.52 -5.85 12.23
C ALA A 78 9.28 -5.10 13.33
N ALA A 79 10.47 -5.58 13.73
CA ALA A 79 11.29 -4.91 14.74
C ALA A 79 11.63 -3.46 14.37
N GLY A 80 11.85 -3.18 13.09
CA GLY A 80 12.01 -1.80 12.62
C GLY A 80 10.68 -1.13 12.27
N ALA A 81 9.78 -1.88 11.63
CA ALA A 81 8.54 -1.35 11.07
C ALA A 81 7.57 -0.83 12.15
N VAL A 82 7.41 -1.56 13.27
CA VAL A 82 6.43 -1.20 14.30
C VAL A 82 6.75 0.16 14.94
N PRO A 83 7.95 0.40 15.52
CA PRO A 83 8.23 1.70 16.16
C PRO A 83 8.19 2.85 15.15
N ALA A 84 8.67 2.62 13.93
CA ALA A 84 8.68 3.64 12.89
C ALA A 84 7.26 3.92 12.33
N ALA A 85 6.39 2.90 12.24
CA ALA A 85 4.99 3.09 11.87
C ALA A 85 4.21 3.85 12.93
N VAL A 86 4.50 3.65 14.22
CA VAL A 86 3.92 4.46 15.31
C VAL A 86 4.33 5.93 15.13
N ALA A 87 5.62 6.21 14.96
CA ALA A 87 6.12 7.57 14.77
C ALA A 87 5.50 8.24 13.53
N GLY A 88 5.46 7.55 12.39
CA GLY A 88 4.84 8.06 11.16
C GLY A 88 3.32 8.27 11.29
N ALA A 89 2.63 7.38 12.00
CA ALA A 89 1.20 7.50 12.24
C ALA A 89 0.87 8.70 13.16
N LEU A 90 1.65 8.92 14.22
CA LEU A 90 1.52 10.10 15.07
C LEU A 90 1.80 11.38 14.28
N LEU A 91 2.82 11.39 13.42
CA LEU A 91 3.09 12.53 12.55
C LEU A 91 1.90 12.80 11.60
N LEU A 92 1.31 11.78 10.99
CA LEU A 92 0.12 11.95 10.12
C LEU A 92 -1.03 12.60 10.85
N THR A 93 -1.24 12.30 12.14
CA THR A 93 -2.35 12.85 12.91
C THR A 93 -2.22 14.36 13.16
N SER A 94 -1.00 14.87 13.27
CA SER A 94 -0.69 16.27 13.59
C SER A 94 -0.27 17.11 12.38
N ALA A 95 0.17 16.48 11.29
CA ALA A 95 0.69 17.20 10.12
C ALA A 95 -0.40 18.02 9.40
N PRO A 96 -0.09 19.21 8.87
CA PRO A 96 -1.01 19.97 8.02
C PRO A 96 -1.42 19.18 6.78
N LEU A 97 -2.71 19.25 6.40
CA LEU A 97 -3.24 18.49 5.25
C LEU A 97 -2.50 18.80 3.94
N GLN A 98 -2.12 20.06 3.74
CA GLN A 98 -1.35 20.49 2.59
C GLN A 98 0.04 19.83 2.52
N ALA A 99 0.73 19.73 3.67
CA ALA A 99 2.01 19.05 3.74
C ALA A 99 1.86 17.56 3.42
N LEU A 100 0.83 16.89 3.95
CA LEU A 100 0.53 15.50 3.66
C LEU A 100 0.28 15.27 2.16
N THR A 101 -0.52 16.13 1.52
CA THR A 101 -0.81 16.05 0.08
C THR A 101 0.47 16.14 -0.74
N ARG A 102 1.35 17.10 -0.40
CA ARG A 102 2.66 17.26 -1.07
C ARG A 102 3.59 16.07 -0.84
N VAL A 103 3.65 15.55 0.39
CA VAL A 103 4.45 14.35 0.72
C VAL A 103 3.98 13.15 -0.09
N ILE A 104 2.66 12.94 -0.18
CA ILE A 104 2.08 11.86 -0.99
C ILE A 104 2.45 12.06 -2.47
N GLY A 105 2.27 13.24 -3.02
CA GLY A 105 2.61 13.56 -4.41
C GLY A 105 4.09 13.31 -4.73
N LEU A 106 5.00 13.83 -3.89
CA LEU A 106 6.44 13.60 -4.01
C LEU A 106 6.80 12.11 -3.91
N PHE A 107 6.16 11.38 -2.99
CA PHE A 107 6.37 9.96 -2.84
C PHE A 107 5.99 9.18 -4.11
N LEU A 108 4.85 9.50 -4.72
CA LEU A 108 4.41 8.84 -5.97
C LEU A 108 5.41 9.05 -7.10
N LEU A 109 5.93 10.29 -7.26
CA LEU A 109 6.96 10.58 -8.26
C LEU A 109 8.30 9.92 -7.94
N ALA A 110 8.73 9.98 -6.68
CA ALA A 110 9.95 9.33 -6.22
C ALA A 110 9.92 7.81 -6.46
N MET A 111 8.75 7.19 -6.33
CA MET A 111 8.57 5.77 -6.59
C MET A 111 8.82 5.41 -8.05
N VAL A 112 8.35 6.23 -9.00
CA VAL A 112 8.61 6.02 -10.43
C VAL A 112 10.12 6.12 -10.72
N VAL A 113 10.77 7.16 -10.18
CA VAL A 113 12.22 7.34 -10.33
C VAL A 113 12.98 6.16 -9.72
N TRP A 114 12.62 5.75 -8.49
CA TRP A 114 13.24 4.61 -7.81
C TRP A 114 13.20 3.34 -8.65
N ARG A 115 12.05 3.02 -9.23
CA ARG A 115 11.86 1.83 -10.07
C ARG A 115 12.75 1.85 -11.31
N ARG A 116 12.98 3.02 -11.90
CA ARG A 116 13.82 3.18 -13.10
C ARG A 116 15.32 3.15 -12.80
N VAL A 117 15.72 3.76 -11.69
CA VAL A 117 17.14 3.90 -11.32
C VAL A 117 17.71 2.65 -10.65
N ARG A 118 16.85 1.89 -9.93
CA ARG A 118 17.26 0.71 -9.17
C ARG A 118 16.55 -0.56 -9.63
N PRO A 119 16.77 -1.02 -10.89
CA PRO A 119 16.15 -2.24 -11.40
C PRO A 119 16.64 -3.48 -10.64
N ASN A 120 17.89 -3.48 -10.14
CA ASN A 120 18.50 -4.57 -9.39
C ASN A 120 18.79 -4.14 -7.94
N THR A 121 18.02 -4.64 -7.01
CA THR A 121 18.21 -4.38 -5.57
C THR A 121 19.20 -5.39 -4.99
N ALA A 122 20.22 -4.90 -4.31
CA ALA A 122 21.19 -5.75 -3.63
C ALA A 122 20.55 -6.52 -2.47
N ARG A 123 21.03 -7.76 -2.25
CA ARG A 123 20.63 -8.57 -1.10
C ARG A 123 21.12 -7.90 0.19
N VAL A 124 20.20 -7.55 1.08
CA VAL A 124 20.51 -6.97 2.38
C VAL A 124 20.48 -8.02 3.48
N GLY A 125 21.36 -7.90 4.48
CA GLY A 125 21.37 -8.74 5.68
C GLY A 125 20.20 -8.42 6.62
N ASP A 126 20.12 -9.11 7.76
CA ASP A 126 19.01 -8.96 8.72
C ASP A 126 18.90 -7.54 9.29
N ARG A 127 20.03 -6.89 9.60
CA ARG A 127 20.04 -5.48 10.05
C ARG A 127 19.51 -4.53 8.97
N GLY A 128 19.91 -4.73 7.72
CA GLY A 128 19.38 -3.96 6.58
C GLY A 128 17.89 -4.20 6.37
N PHE A 129 17.41 -5.42 6.65
CA PHE A 129 16.00 -5.76 6.56
C PHE A 129 15.15 -5.11 7.67
N ALA A 130 15.70 -5.01 8.88
CA ALA A 130 15.07 -4.22 9.96
C ALA A 130 15.04 -2.71 9.63
N ALA A 131 16.12 -2.17 9.06
CA ALA A 131 16.16 -0.77 8.60
C ALA A 131 15.17 -0.52 7.46
N LEU A 132 15.03 -1.47 6.52
CA LEU A 132 13.99 -1.45 5.48
C LEU A 132 12.60 -1.44 6.12
N GLY A 133 12.38 -2.26 7.16
CA GLY A 133 11.15 -2.25 7.96
C GLY A 133 10.87 -0.87 8.54
N ALA A 134 11.87 -0.22 9.15
CA ALA A 134 11.72 1.12 9.72
C ALA A 134 11.34 2.16 8.65
N ALA A 135 12.06 2.22 7.55
CA ALA A 135 11.74 3.12 6.44
C ALA A 135 10.34 2.86 5.87
N SER A 136 9.97 1.58 5.74
CA SER A 136 8.66 1.16 5.23
C SER A 136 7.53 1.46 6.19
N GLY A 137 7.71 1.20 7.48
CA GLY A 137 6.73 1.48 8.52
C GLY A 137 6.39 2.97 8.59
N PHE A 138 7.43 3.81 8.65
CA PHE A 138 7.27 5.27 8.66
C PHE A 138 6.61 5.77 7.37
N GLY A 139 7.14 5.38 6.21
CA GLY A 139 6.59 5.79 4.92
C GLY A 139 5.15 5.31 4.72
N SER A 140 4.86 4.04 5.02
CA SER A 140 3.51 3.48 4.92
C SER A 140 2.49 4.20 5.80
N ALA A 141 2.91 4.72 6.95
CA ALA A 141 2.03 5.46 7.84
C ALA A 141 1.64 6.82 7.26
N LEU A 142 2.52 7.46 6.50
CA LEU A 142 2.26 8.77 5.87
C LEU A 142 1.54 8.64 4.52
N VAL A 143 1.91 7.65 3.70
CA VAL A 143 1.42 7.51 2.33
C VAL A 143 0.53 6.27 2.10
N GLY A 144 0.16 5.59 3.17
CA GLY A 144 -0.78 4.47 3.14
C GLY A 144 -0.17 3.14 2.71
N SER A 145 0.69 3.08 1.69
CA SER A 145 1.32 1.85 1.19
C SER A 145 2.66 2.11 0.52
N VAL A 146 3.63 1.23 0.76
CA VAL A 146 5.00 1.29 0.20
C VAL A 146 5.42 -0.02 -0.47
N GLY A 147 4.49 -0.93 -0.71
CA GLY A 147 4.74 -2.27 -1.26
C GLY A 147 5.72 -2.32 -2.44
N PRO A 148 5.55 -1.49 -3.49
CA PRO A 148 6.44 -1.48 -4.65
C PRO A 148 7.91 -1.17 -4.34
N MET A 149 8.19 -0.40 -3.28
CA MET A 149 9.57 -0.11 -2.86
C MET A 149 10.20 -1.26 -2.08
N VAL A 150 9.38 -2.03 -1.39
CA VAL A 150 9.83 -3.10 -0.49
C VAL A 150 9.98 -4.43 -1.23
N ALA A 151 9.11 -4.70 -2.19
CA ALA A 151 9.06 -5.93 -2.97
C ALA A 151 10.42 -6.41 -3.52
N PRO A 152 11.25 -5.55 -4.16
CA PRO A 152 12.54 -5.96 -4.69
C PRO A 152 13.49 -6.54 -3.64
N PHE A 153 13.41 -6.09 -2.39
CA PHE A 153 14.28 -6.57 -1.32
C PHE A 153 13.91 -7.98 -0.85
N PHE A 154 12.60 -8.32 -0.85
CA PHE A 154 12.15 -9.69 -0.58
C PHE A 154 12.59 -10.63 -1.71
N LEU A 155 12.43 -10.20 -2.97
CA LEU A 155 12.87 -10.97 -4.14
C LEU A 155 14.39 -11.16 -4.16
N ALA A 156 15.17 -10.14 -3.79
CA ALA A 156 16.64 -10.23 -3.67
C ALA A 156 17.10 -11.24 -2.60
N ARG A 157 16.23 -11.62 -1.64
CA ARG A 157 16.48 -12.71 -0.70
C ARG A 157 16.28 -14.12 -1.32
N GLY A 158 15.92 -14.18 -2.60
CA GLY A 158 15.64 -15.45 -3.29
C GLY A 158 14.24 -15.98 -3.03
N MET A 159 13.35 -15.19 -2.44
CA MET A 159 11.95 -15.59 -2.22
C MET A 159 11.19 -15.60 -3.53
N VAL A 160 10.41 -16.65 -3.77
CA VAL A 160 9.63 -16.82 -4.99
C VAL A 160 8.17 -17.18 -4.67
N ARG A 161 7.27 -16.81 -5.58
CA ARG A 161 5.85 -17.19 -5.54
C ARG A 161 5.20 -16.99 -4.16
N GLY A 162 4.62 -18.04 -3.56
CA GLY A 162 3.87 -17.98 -2.31
C GLY A 162 4.71 -17.50 -1.12
N ALA A 163 5.98 -17.90 -1.03
CA ALA A 163 6.88 -17.45 0.03
C ALA A 163 7.08 -15.92 -0.01
N TYR A 164 7.30 -15.35 -1.20
CA TYR A 164 7.39 -13.90 -1.39
C TYR A 164 6.06 -13.22 -1.05
N ILE A 165 4.96 -13.66 -1.69
CA ILE A 165 3.64 -13.02 -1.54
C ILE A 165 3.17 -13.08 -0.07
N GLY A 166 3.32 -14.23 0.58
CA GLY A 166 2.90 -14.43 1.96
C GLY A 166 3.73 -13.63 2.96
N THR A 167 5.05 -13.60 2.79
CA THR A 167 5.96 -12.90 3.72
C THR A 167 5.87 -11.38 3.59
N GLU A 168 5.80 -10.86 2.36
CA GLU A 168 5.58 -9.43 2.10
C GLU A 168 4.23 -8.99 2.66
N ALA A 169 3.16 -9.74 2.38
CA ALA A 169 1.83 -9.44 2.89
C ALA A 169 1.77 -9.51 4.42
N ALA A 170 2.42 -10.48 5.06
CA ALA A 170 2.49 -10.57 6.53
C ALA A 170 3.22 -9.36 7.13
N SER A 171 4.30 -8.91 6.50
CA SER A 171 5.02 -7.69 6.88
C SER A 171 4.14 -6.45 6.74
N ALA A 172 3.36 -6.35 5.66
CA ALA A 172 2.39 -5.28 5.45
C ALA A 172 1.24 -5.33 6.49
N VAL A 173 0.73 -6.51 6.83
CA VAL A 173 -0.30 -6.69 7.88
C VAL A 173 0.19 -6.14 9.21
N VAL A 174 1.43 -6.42 9.62
CA VAL A 174 2.01 -5.86 10.85
C VAL A 174 1.98 -4.32 10.82
N MET A 175 2.40 -3.70 9.72
CA MET A 175 2.36 -2.23 9.59
C MET A 175 0.92 -1.69 9.65
N HIS A 176 -0.03 -2.35 8.96
CA HIS A 176 -1.42 -1.92 8.94
C HIS A 176 -2.09 -2.06 10.31
N LEU A 177 -1.83 -3.15 11.04
CA LEU A 177 -2.33 -3.32 12.42
C LEU A 177 -1.77 -2.24 13.35
N THR A 178 -0.47 -1.95 13.27
CA THR A 178 0.17 -0.87 14.04
C THR A 178 -0.52 0.48 13.76
N LYS A 179 -0.73 0.80 12.48
CA LYS A 179 -1.42 2.03 12.07
C LYS A 179 -2.86 2.09 12.58
N LEU A 180 -3.61 0.99 12.51
CA LEU A 180 -4.98 0.94 13.00
C LEU A 180 -5.07 1.27 14.48
N VAL A 181 -4.15 0.74 15.30
CA VAL A 181 -4.10 1.05 16.73
C VAL A 181 -3.86 2.54 16.95
N VAL A 182 -2.86 3.13 16.30
CA VAL A 182 -2.52 4.55 16.46
C VAL A 182 -3.63 5.45 15.92
N PHE A 183 -4.18 5.16 14.73
CA PHE A 183 -5.24 5.95 14.11
C PHE A 183 -6.54 5.86 14.90
N GLY A 184 -6.83 4.70 15.51
CA GLY A 184 -7.96 4.53 16.42
C GLY A 184 -7.81 5.37 17.68
N ALA A 185 -6.65 5.31 18.34
CA ALA A 185 -6.34 6.10 19.54
C ALA A 185 -6.35 7.61 19.27
N ALA A 186 -5.94 8.04 18.05
CA ALA A 186 -5.90 9.44 17.66
C ALA A 186 -7.20 9.94 16.99
N ALA A 187 -8.27 9.15 16.98
CA ALA A 187 -9.55 9.46 16.34
C ALA A 187 -9.49 9.79 14.84
N VAL A 188 -8.41 9.39 14.14
CA VAL A 188 -8.29 9.46 12.69
C VAL A 188 -9.06 8.30 12.03
N LEU A 189 -9.00 7.11 12.62
CA LEU A 189 -9.87 6.00 12.25
C LEU A 189 -11.23 6.19 12.90
N THR A 190 -12.15 6.81 12.19
CA THR A 190 -13.54 6.97 12.61
C THR A 190 -14.38 5.75 12.22
N TRP A 191 -15.56 5.61 12.81
CA TRP A 191 -16.54 4.59 12.41
C TRP A 191 -16.84 4.66 10.90
N ARG A 192 -16.98 5.88 10.35
CA ARG A 192 -17.24 6.12 8.94
C ARG A 192 -16.08 5.62 8.05
N THR A 193 -14.85 6.02 8.34
CA THR A 193 -13.68 5.60 7.56
C THR A 193 -13.45 4.09 7.67
N GLY A 194 -13.69 3.50 8.84
CA GLY A 194 -13.63 2.06 9.06
C GLY A 194 -14.63 1.30 8.21
N LEU A 195 -15.90 1.72 8.21
CA LEU A 195 -16.95 1.08 7.41
C LEU A 195 -16.69 1.20 5.91
N ILE A 196 -16.24 2.36 5.42
CA ILE A 196 -15.87 2.54 4.01
C ILE A 196 -14.75 1.57 3.64
N GLY A 197 -13.69 1.49 4.44
CA GLY A 197 -12.59 0.57 4.20
C GLY A 197 -13.03 -0.90 4.18
N LEU A 198 -13.92 -1.30 5.09
CA LEU A 198 -14.49 -2.64 5.14
C LEU A 198 -15.41 -2.92 3.93
N ALA A 199 -16.22 -1.96 3.52
CA ALA A 199 -17.10 -2.10 2.35
C ALA A 199 -16.30 -2.26 1.04
N LEU A 200 -15.10 -1.67 0.95
CA LEU A 200 -14.21 -1.79 -0.20
C LEU A 200 -13.33 -3.07 -0.16
N ALA A 201 -13.20 -3.69 1.01
CA ALA A 201 -12.36 -4.88 1.19
C ALA A 201 -12.72 -6.06 0.27
N PRO A 202 -14.01 -6.42 0.05
CA PRO A 202 -14.37 -7.49 -0.89
C PRO A 202 -13.97 -7.18 -2.33
N ALA A 203 -14.10 -5.92 -2.77
CA ALA A 203 -13.69 -5.50 -4.12
C ALA A 203 -12.17 -5.60 -4.28
N ALA A 204 -11.40 -5.16 -3.29
CA ALA A 204 -9.95 -5.28 -3.30
C ALA A 204 -9.49 -6.76 -3.24
N ALA A 205 -10.11 -7.58 -2.41
CA ALA A 205 -9.79 -9.00 -2.30
C ALA A 205 -10.12 -9.77 -3.59
N SER A 206 -11.30 -9.54 -4.18
CA SER A 206 -11.71 -10.17 -5.46
C SER A 206 -10.84 -9.68 -6.63
N GLY A 207 -10.46 -8.39 -6.67
CA GLY A 207 -9.53 -7.86 -7.65
C GLY A 207 -8.15 -8.53 -7.56
N ALA A 208 -7.62 -8.68 -6.37
CA ALA A 208 -6.34 -9.36 -6.14
C ALA A 208 -6.40 -10.86 -6.56
N TRP A 209 -7.49 -11.54 -6.24
CA TRP A 209 -7.70 -12.94 -6.65
C TRP A 209 -7.83 -13.10 -8.16
N THR A 210 -8.60 -12.23 -8.82
CA THR A 210 -8.77 -12.22 -10.27
C THR A 210 -7.45 -11.89 -10.97
N GLY A 211 -6.71 -10.91 -10.45
CA GLY A 211 -5.40 -10.52 -10.98
C GLY A 211 -4.41 -11.68 -10.99
N LYS A 212 -4.40 -12.52 -9.94
CA LYS A 212 -3.58 -13.73 -9.91
C LYS A 212 -3.90 -14.69 -11.06
N LYS A 213 -5.17 -14.78 -11.50
CA LYS A 213 -5.59 -15.65 -12.62
C LYS A 213 -5.35 -15.06 -13.99
N VAL A 214 -5.37 -13.73 -14.11
CA VAL A 214 -5.21 -13.01 -15.38
C VAL A 214 -3.74 -12.65 -15.66
N LEU A 215 -2.90 -12.73 -14.63
CA LEU A 215 -1.47 -12.36 -14.66
C LEU A 215 -0.72 -12.96 -15.86
N ASP A 216 -0.99 -14.21 -16.18
CA ASP A 216 -0.29 -14.94 -17.25
C ASP A 216 -0.64 -14.45 -18.67
N ARG A 217 -1.60 -13.53 -18.81
CA ARG A 217 -2.11 -13.04 -20.09
C ARG A 217 -1.75 -11.59 -20.41
N LEU A 218 -1.27 -10.80 -19.44
CA LEU A 218 -0.93 -9.40 -19.67
C LEU A 218 0.57 -9.22 -19.96
N PRO A 219 0.94 -8.53 -21.06
CA PRO A 219 2.33 -8.15 -21.30
C PRO A 219 2.83 -7.24 -20.16
N VAL A 220 3.89 -7.65 -19.50
CA VAL A 220 4.49 -6.93 -18.36
C VAL A 220 4.79 -5.46 -18.69
N ASN A 221 5.22 -5.18 -19.92
CA ASN A 221 5.54 -3.82 -20.36
C ASN A 221 4.33 -2.88 -20.36
N VAL A 222 3.16 -3.34 -20.85
CA VAL A 222 1.93 -2.54 -20.86
C VAL A 222 1.50 -2.24 -19.42
N PHE A 223 1.56 -3.23 -18.55
CA PHE A 223 1.26 -3.06 -17.14
C PHE A 223 2.16 -1.99 -16.49
N VAL A 224 3.48 -2.08 -16.69
CA VAL A 224 4.44 -1.12 -16.11
C VAL A 224 4.14 0.30 -16.57
N ILE A 225 3.88 0.51 -17.86
CA ILE A 225 3.55 1.84 -18.42
C ILE A 225 2.28 2.40 -17.78
N LEU A 226 1.22 1.61 -17.66
CA LEU A 226 -0.05 2.06 -17.07
C LEU A 226 0.12 2.46 -15.60
N VAL A 227 0.86 1.68 -14.82
CA VAL A 227 1.15 1.99 -13.42
C VAL A 227 1.98 3.28 -13.31
N GLU A 228 3.05 3.40 -14.07
CA GLU A 228 3.92 4.59 -14.03
C GLU A 228 3.18 5.85 -14.48
N ALA A 229 2.40 5.79 -15.55
CA ALA A 229 1.58 6.91 -16.01
C ALA A 229 0.57 7.33 -14.93
N GLY A 230 -0.12 6.39 -14.31
CA GLY A 230 -1.04 6.65 -13.20
C GLY A 230 -0.35 7.33 -12.00
N LEU A 231 0.83 6.84 -11.61
CA LEU A 231 1.60 7.42 -10.50
C LEU A 231 2.11 8.83 -10.83
N ILE A 232 2.60 9.06 -12.06
CA ILE A 232 3.08 10.39 -12.49
C ILE A 232 1.93 11.39 -12.52
N ILE A 233 0.83 11.07 -13.18
CA ILE A 233 -0.34 11.96 -13.28
C ILE A 233 -0.86 12.29 -11.88
N SER A 234 -1.04 11.30 -11.03
CA SER A 234 -1.54 11.49 -9.68
C SER A 234 -0.57 12.29 -8.81
N GLY A 235 0.73 12.00 -8.90
CA GLY A 235 1.75 12.73 -8.16
C GLY A 235 1.81 14.21 -8.54
N LEU A 236 1.76 14.50 -9.83
CA LEU A 236 1.73 15.88 -10.33
C LEU A 236 0.44 16.61 -9.91
N LEU A 237 -0.73 15.97 -10.05
CA LEU A 237 -2.00 16.57 -9.63
C LEU A 237 -1.96 16.92 -8.14
N LEU A 238 -1.51 16.01 -7.27
CA LEU A 238 -1.44 16.28 -5.83
C LEU A 238 -0.45 17.40 -5.48
N LEU A 239 0.63 17.55 -6.23
CA LEU A 239 1.57 18.65 -6.03
C LEU A 239 1.01 20.00 -6.50
N LEU A 240 0.28 20.00 -7.61
CA LEU A 240 -0.29 21.23 -8.20
C LEU A 240 -1.56 21.69 -7.49
N THR A 241 -2.40 20.75 -7.03
CA THR A 241 -3.70 21.05 -6.39
C THR A 241 -3.63 21.05 -4.87
N GLY A 242 -2.56 20.52 -4.27
CA GLY A 242 -2.35 20.42 -2.82
C GLY A 242 -1.89 21.73 -2.15
N GLY A 243 -2.12 22.88 -2.80
CA GLY A 243 -1.85 24.23 -2.30
C GLY A 243 -3.08 24.93 -1.79
#